data_d7bbdb2865a30da095689f8620956755
#
_entry.id   d7bbdb2865a30da095689f8620956755
#
_cell.length_a   1.000
_cell.length_b   1.000
_cell.length_c   1.000
_cell.angle_alpha   90.00
_cell.angle_beta   90.00
_cell.angle_gamma   90.00
#
_symmetry.space_group_name_H-M   'P 1'
#
loop_
_entity.id
_entity.type
_entity.pdbx_description
1 polymer ?
#
loop_
_entity_poly.entity_id
_entity_poly.type
_entity_poly.pdbx_seq_one_letter_code
_entity_poly.pdbx_strand_id
1 'polypeptide(L)'
;MRIEYLLIRNFKSIRELEINDIEDVLILVGRNNAGKSVVLDAIRAVTGDYEVSLRDFNDNEGNISIIVRISIEDEDLAVLYQKGQVSSFKHYDLWYKDFCNKLPSLKDGILEFEYVYSRDGKIKYRDGVKKNNIYIKTVLPRIFYVDHERRKSSIQEDLIMLQGGTEYADLKDNVCIFDKHKMCNQCFNCIGIINRKKPEQLSLLETARLMQYKLFNFNLANFENKLNEKFRNNGGIGERIHYQITFDAEKLMHVDTIVHNEMRDTDGDVNDLSDGLNSIYILSLLETYAEYGSTVPYIILIEDPEIYLHPQLQKIASEILYKLSRKNQVIFCTHSPQMLFNFTTRQIRQVVNDRDNNTVVTPEADIDDILDDLGYAANDLMNVSFVFIVEGKQDRSRLPLLLEKYYSEVIDENGNLNRIAIIATNSCTNIKTYANLKYINTLYLKDEFLMIRDGDGKDADRLRDQLTNYYKQRAKQDYGNLPRVTDRNVLILKYYSFENYFLDPEIMTKIDVVKSVDQFYDILYAKYKEYLYRLVSTKNMLEKLNITIETRQDIIDNMENIRKYVRGHNLYDIFYGRYKGEKENAILRAYIDAAPRENFADIFDAIDNFVYFNNRRND
;
A
#
# COMPACT_ATOMS: atom_id res chain seq x y z
N MET A 1 3.78 7.79 -11.64
CA MET A 1 2.63 8.73 -11.86
C MET A 1 1.63 8.59 -10.71
N ARG A 2 1.23 9.69 -10.06
CA ARG A 2 0.31 9.69 -8.92
C ARG A 2 -0.59 10.90 -8.98
N ILE A 3 -1.85 10.77 -8.60
CA ILE A 3 -2.76 11.89 -8.38
C ILE A 3 -2.39 12.52 -7.03
N GLU A 4 -2.05 13.79 -7.01
CA GLU A 4 -1.71 14.53 -5.79
C GLU A 4 -2.82 15.47 -5.32
N TYR A 5 -3.69 15.85 -6.25
CA TYR A 5 -4.78 16.78 -6.00
C TYR A 5 -5.99 16.45 -6.85
N LEU A 6 -7.16 16.62 -6.27
CA LEU A 6 -8.45 16.39 -6.93
C LEU A 6 -9.47 17.43 -6.48
N LEU A 7 -10.07 18.15 -7.44
CA LEU A 7 -11.20 19.03 -7.19
C LEU A 7 -12.34 18.66 -8.14
N ILE A 8 -13.44 18.20 -7.58
CA ILE A 8 -14.62 17.73 -8.31
C ILE A 8 -15.75 18.76 -8.16
N ARG A 9 -16.39 19.10 -9.26
CA ARG A 9 -17.53 20.03 -9.27
C ARG A 9 -18.68 19.48 -10.12
N ASN A 10 -19.88 19.59 -9.59
CA ASN A 10 -21.15 19.28 -10.26
C ASN A 10 -21.24 17.81 -10.74
N PHE A 11 -20.76 16.85 -9.94
CA PHE A 11 -20.74 15.45 -10.31
C PHE A 11 -21.50 14.58 -9.29
N LYS A 12 -22.56 13.92 -9.72
CA LYS A 12 -23.44 13.04 -8.91
C LYS A 12 -23.87 13.76 -7.60
N SER A 13 -23.51 13.21 -6.44
CA SER A 13 -23.78 13.82 -5.12
C SER A 13 -22.79 14.92 -4.73
N ILE A 14 -21.79 15.22 -5.56
CA ILE A 14 -20.77 16.22 -5.28
C ILE A 14 -21.14 17.53 -5.95
N ARG A 15 -21.42 18.57 -5.15
CA ARG A 15 -21.51 19.94 -5.64
C ARG A 15 -20.13 20.56 -5.84
N GLU A 16 -19.29 20.52 -4.81
CA GLU A 16 -17.87 20.86 -4.83
C GLU A 16 -17.16 20.06 -3.75
N LEU A 17 -16.06 19.37 -4.11
CA LEU A 17 -15.27 18.56 -3.21
C LEU A 17 -13.79 18.67 -3.60
N GLU A 18 -12.95 18.96 -2.61
CA GLU A 18 -11.51 19.13 -2.77
C GLU A 18 -10.75 18.15 -1.90
N ILE A 19 -9.75 17.46 -2.48
CA ILE A 19 -8.83 16.58 -1.78
C ILE A 19 -7.41 17.03 -2.12
N ASN A 20 -6.70 17.48 -1.10
CA ASN A 20 -5.31 17.90 -1.17
C ASN A 20 -4.38 16.82 -0.62
N ASP A 21 -3.10 16.92 -0.97
CA ASP A 21 -2.03 16.09 -0.39
C ASP A 21 -2.33 14.60 -0.44
N ILE A 22 -2.70 14.11 -1.64
CA ILE A 22 -2.92 12.69 -1.88
C ILE A 22 -1.56 12.02 -2.01
N GLU A 23 -1.27 11.08 -1.11
CA GLU A 23 -0.04 10.29 -1.10
C GLU A 23 -0.20 9.00 -1.95
N ASP A 24 0.68 8.02 -1.74
CA ASP A 24 0.60 6.70 -2.40
C ASP A 24 -0.69 5.95 -2.07
N VAL A 25 -1.37 6.33 -0.99
CA VAL A 25 -2.66 5.78 -0.57
C VAL A 25 -3.63 6.89 -0.26
N LEU A 26 -4.86 6.75 -0.75
CA LEU A 26 -6.01 7.53 -0.32
C LEU A 26 -7.12 6.58 0.15
N ILE A 27 -7.55 6.72 1.39
CA ILE A 27 -8.61 5.92 1.99
C ILE A 27 -9.83 6.81 2.24
N LEU A 28 -10.93 6.47 1.61
CA LEU A 28 -12.21 7.16 1.78
C LEU A 28 -13.06 6.39 2.78
N VAL A 29 -13.29 6.97 3.94
CA VAL A 29 -14.03 6.35 5.05
C VAL A 29 -15.32 7.12 5.30
N GLY A 30 -16.40 6.43 5.61
CA GLY A 30 -17.69 7.08 5.93
C GLY A 30 -18.87 6.11 5.83
N ARG A 31 -20.04 6.57 6.22
CA ARG A 31 -21.28 5.75 6.21
C ARG A 31 -21.65 5.29 4.80
N ASN A 32 -22.52 4.27 4.74
CA ASN A 32 -23.14 3.89 3.48
C ASN A 32 -23.87 5.09 2.88
N ASN A 33 -23.79 5.22 1.56
CA ASN A 33 -24.42 6.29 0.80
C ASN A 33 -23.83 7.72 1.04
N ALA A 34 -22.68 7.84 1.70
CA ALA A 34 -21.99 9.13 1.87
C ALA A 34 -21.33 9.66 0.58
N GLY A 35 -21.28 8.86 -0.48
CA GLY A 35 -20.70 9.27 -1.78
C GLY A 35 -19.23 8.87 -1.99
N LYS A 36 -18.69 7.91 -1.21
CA LYS A 36 -17.30 7.42 -1.37
C LYS A 36 -17.02 6.92 -2.80
N SER A 37 -17.87 6.05 -3.33
CA SER A 37 -17.75 5.53 -4.71
C SER A 37 -17.85 6.63 -5.76
N VAL A 38 -18.54 7.73 -5.46
CA VAL A 38 -18.65 8.87 -6.39
C VAL A 38 -17.28 9.52 -6.64
N VAL A 39 -16.42 9.56 -5.63
CA VAL A 39 -15.04 10.05 -5.79
C VAL A 39 -14.23 9.11 -6.71
N LEU A 40 -14.38 7.78 -6.54
CA LEU A 40 -13.74 6.81 -7.44
C LEU A 40 -14.25 6.94 -8.88
N ASP A 41 -15.55 7.10 -9.06
CA ASP A 41 -16.14 7.32 -10.38
C ASP A 41 -15.67 8.61 -11.04
N ALA A 42 -15.44 9.68 -10.27
CA ALA A 42 -14.87 10.92 -10.79
C ALA A 42 -13.44 10.71 -11.32
N ILE A 43 -12.61 9.94 -10.62
CA ILE A 43 -11.27 9.59 -11.09
C ILE A 43 -11.35 8.74 -12.38
N ARG A 44 -12.25 7.75 -12.41
CA ARG A 44 -12.49 6.91 -13.58
C ARG A 44 -13.01 7.70 -14.79
N ALA A 45 -13.85 8.71 -14.55
CA ALA A 45 -14.36 9.58 -15.61
C ALA A 45 -13.23 10.36 -16.30
N VAL A 46 -12.25 10.83 -15.54
CA VAL A 46 -11.08 11.55 -16.07
C VAL A 46 -10.25 10.68 -17.01
N THR A 47 -10.06 9.41 -16.68
CA THR A 47 -9.28 8.46 -17.51
C THR A 47 -10.08 7.86 -18.66
N GLY A 48 -11.40 7.92 -18.58
CA GLY A 48 -12.31 7.38 -19.57
C GLY A 48 -12.80 5.96 -19.27
N ASP A 49 -12.54 5.45 -18.05
CA ASP A 49 -13.02 4.14 -17.57
C ASP A 49 -14.45 4.21 -16.98
N TYR A 50 -14.99 5.40 -16.85
CA TYR A 50 -16.39 5.66 -16.50
C TYR A 50 -17.06 6.52 -17.56
N GLU A 51 -18.16 6.04 -18.13
CA GLU A 51 -18.92 6.76 -19.15
C GLU A 51 -19.91 7.72 -18.48
N VAL A 52 -19.57 9.01 -18.53
CA VAL A 52 -20.37 10.08 -17.94
C VAL A 52 -21.63 10.33 -18.77
N SER A 53 -22.76 10.49 -18.10
CA SER A 53 -24.07 10.71 -18.69
C SER A 53 -24.75 11.97 -18.13
N LEU A 54 -25.89 12.34 -18.70
CA LEU A 54 -26.69 13.48 -18.19
C LEU A 54 -27.24 13.26 -16.78
N ARG A 55 -27.30 12.00 -16.31
CA ARG A 55 -27.75 11.66 -14.96
C ARG A 55 -26.70 11.92 -13.90
N ASP A 56 -25.45 12.14 -14.30
CA ASP A 56 -24.33 12.35 -13.40
C ASP A 56 -24.10 13.84 -13.04
N PHE A 57 -24.95 14.74 -13.51
CA PHE A 57 -24.92 16.13 -13.08
C PHE A 57 -25.58 16.29 -11.71
N ASN A 58 -24.91 16.98 -10.78
CA ASN A 58 -25.46 17.29 -9.46
C ASN A 58 -26.60 18.28 -9.54
N ASP A 59 -26.41 19.36 -10.30
CA ASP A 59 -27.42 20.38 -10.52
C ASP A 59 -27.71 20.60 -12.00
N ASN A 60 -28.75 21.42 -12.28
CA ASN A 60 -29.14 21.74 -13.65
C ASN A 60 -28.34 22.89 -14.27
N GLU A 61 -27.38 23.47 -13.57
CA GLU A 61 -26.55 24.59 -14.03
C GLU A 61 -25.08 24.17 -14.13
N GLY A 62 -24.41 24.58 -15.22
CA GLY A 62 -22.98 24.35 -15.41
C GLY A 62 -22.61 23.01 -16.07
N ASN A 63 -21.31 22.81 -16.18
CA ASN A 63 -20.68 21.59 -16.67
C ASN A 63 -20.14 20.78 -15.48
N ILE A 64 -19.92 19.51 -15.69
CA ILE A 64 -19.08 18.72 -14.76
C ILE A 64 -17.64 19.16 -14.99
N SER A 65 -16.92 19.49 -13.92
CA SER A 65 -15.52 19.90 -13.95
C SER A 65 -14.73 19.12 -12.90
N ILE A 66 -13.62 18.50 -13.33
CA ILE A 66 -12.71 17.77 -12.44
C ILE A 66 -11.30 18.29 -12.71
N ILE A 67 -10.70 18.96 -11.72
CA ILE A 67 -9.30 19.40 -11.81
C ILE A 67 -8.43 18.37 -11.13
N VAL A 68 -7.37 17.96 -11.82
CA VAL A 68 -6.45 16.94 -11.36
C VAL A 68 -5.01 17.42 -11.49
N ARG A 69 -4.18 17.16 -10.46
CA ARG A 69 -2.72 17.26 -10.54
C ARG A 69 -2.15 15.86 -10.46
N ILE A 70 -1.30 15.54 -11.43
CA ILE A 70 -0.63 14.24 -11.51
C ILE A 70 0.88 14.49 -11.47
N SER A 71 1.59 13.84 -10.55
CA SER A 71 3.05 13.79 -10.58
C SER A 71 3.53 12.79 -11.63
N ILE A 72 4.54 13.18 -12.38
CA ILE A 72 5.20 12.37 -13.41
C ILE A 72 6.69 12.35 -13.07
N GLU A 73 7.19 11.21 -12.64
CA GLU A 73 8.59 11.02 -12.27
C GLU A 73 9.46 10.66 -13.49
N ASP A 74 10.79 10.75 -13.35
CA ASP A 74 11.72 10.45 -14.45
C ASP A 74 11.57 9.02 -14.99
N GLU A 75 11.22 8.06 -14.12
CA GLU A 75 10.94 6.67 -14.50
C GLU A 75 9.70 6.58 -15.39
N ASP A 76 8.67 7.34 -15.09
CA ASP A 76 7.45 7.44 -15.88
C ASP A 76 7.72 8.03 -17.26
N LEU A 77 8.53 9.11 -17.30
CA LEU A 77 8.96 9.74 -18.57
C LEU A 77 9.75 8.77 -19.44
N ALA A 78 10.63 7.95 -18.83
CA ALA A 78 11.38 6.93 -19.57
C ALA A 78 10.45 5.89 -20.23
N VAL A 79 9.40 5.47 -19.52
CA VAL A 79 8.40 4.53 -20.05
C VAL A 79 7.55 5.18 -21.15
N LEU A 80 7.11 6.43 -20.98
CA LEU A 80 6.35 7.17 -21.99
C LEU A 80 7.18 7.35 -23.27
N TYR A 81 8.48 7.60 -23.12
CA TYR A 81 9.41 7.68 -24.24
C TYR A 81 9.55 6.35 -24.99
N GLN A 82 9.79 5.24 -24.26
CA GLN A 82 9.89 3.91 -24.83
C GLN A 82 8.62 3.50 -25.60
N LYS A 83 7.47 3.89 -25.09
CA LYS A 83 6.16 3.64 -25.74
C LYS A 83 5.85 4.61 -26.88
N GLY A 84 6.69 5.62 -27.11
CA GLY A 84 6.44 6.65 -28.13
C GLY A 84 5.17 7.47 -27.88
N GLN A 85 4.76 7.61 -26.63
CA GLN A 85 3.55 8.36 -26.26
C GLN A 85 3.73 9.84 -26.55
N VAL A 86 2.66 10.51 -26.99
CA VAL A 86 2.61 11.93 -27.37
C VAL A 86 3.47 12.24 -28.60
N SER A 87 4.67 11.65 -28.72
CA SER A 87 5.64 11.95 -29.77
C SER A 87 6.54 10.76 -30.04
N SER A 88 7.05 10.64 -31.27
CA SER A 88 7.99 9.58 -31.67
C SER A 88 9.29 10.20 -32.16
N PHE A 89 10.32 10.14 -31.33
CA PHE A 89 11.69 10.62 -31.65
C PHE A 89 12.71 9.55 -31.27
N LYS A 90 13.82 9.47 -32.03
CA LYS A 90 14.92 8.54 -31.72
C LYS A 90 15.77 8.97 -30.52
N HIS A 91 15.76 10.26 -30.18
CA HIS A 91 16.54 10.84 -29.08
C HIS A 91 15.61 11.35 -27.98
N TYR A 92 15.90 11.00 -26.76
CA TYR A 92 15.10 11.37 -25.57
C TYR A 92 14.95 12.88 -25.42
N ASP A 93 16.03 13.66 -25.59
CA ASP A 93 16.00 15.12 -25.42
C ASP A 93 15.04 15.82 -26.40
N LEU A 94 14.99 15.33 -27.66
CA LEU A 94 14.07 15.85 -28.66
C LEU A 94 12.63 15.46 -28.36
N TRP A 95 12.44 14.21 -27.92
CA TRP A 95 11.13 13.73 -27.47
C TRP A 95 10.64 14.55 -26.27
N TYR A 96 11.46 14.73 -25.23
CA TYR A 96 11.10 15.46 -24.02
C TYR A 96 10.74 16.92 -24.29
N LYS A 97 11.51 17.58 -25.16
CA LYS A 97 11.20 18.96 -25.57
C LYS A 97 9.85 19.06 -26.30
N ASP A 98 9.54 18.13 -27.18
CA ASP A 98 8.26 18.09 -27.90
C ASP A 98 7.11 17.68 -26.96
N PHE A 99 7.36 16.76 -26.05
CA PHE A 99 6.46 16.33 -24.99
C PHE A 99 6.01 17.52 -24.13
N CYS A 100 6.95 18.30 -23.62
CA CYS A 100 6.64 19.51 -22.84
C CYS A 100 5.91 20.57 -23.68
N ASN A 101 6.24 20.75 -24.96
CA ASN A 101 5.52 21.67 -25.84
C ASN A 101 4.07 21.26 -26.08
N LYS A 102 3.80 19.96 -26.12
CA LYS A 102 2.45 19.40 -26.28
C LYS A 102 1.65 19.43 -25.00
N LEU A 103 2.32 19.37 -23.84
CA LEU A 103 1.75 19.43 -22.49
C LEU A 103 2.26 20.65 -21.71
N PRO A 104 1.83 21.87 -22.08
CA PRO A 104 2.38 23.11 -21.53
C PRO A 104 2.06 23.34 -20.04
N SER A 105 1.12 22.59 -19.48
CA SER A 105 0.81 22.59 -18.04
C SER A 105 1.74 21.70 -17.22
N LEU A 106 2.61 20.90 -17.87
CA LEU A 106 3.62 20.13 -17.15
C LEU A 106 4.73 21.07 -16.66
N LYS A 107 4.82 21.26 -15.35
CA LYS A 107 5.84 22.08 -14.68
C LYS A 107 6.37 21.32 -13.46
N ASP A 108 7.68 21.29 -13.34
CA ASP A 108 8.36 20.65 -12.20
C ASP A 108 7.88 19.22 -11.91
N GLY A 109 7.61 18.44 -12.97
CA GLY A 109 7.12 17.07 -12.85
C GLY A 109 5.63 16.94 -12.53
N ILE A 110 4.88 18.05 -12.43
CA ILE A 110 3.45 18.06 -12.14
C ILE A 110 2.67 18.47 -13.39
N LEU A 111 1.74 17.63 -13.81
CA LEU A 111 0.77 17.90 -14.86
C LEU A 111 -0.56 18.28 -14.24
N GLU A 112 -0.97 19.55 -14.40
CA GLU A 112 -2.28 20.04 -13.95
C GLU A 112 -3.21 20.23 -15.15
N PHE A 113 -4.44 19.76 -15.04
CA PHE A 113 -5.47 19.92 -16.05
C PHE A 113 -6.88 19.82 -15.47
N GLU A 114 -7.85 20.31 -16.23
CA GLU A 114 -9.28 20.23 -15.95
C GLU A 114 -9.97 19.33 -16.98
N TYR A 115 -10.58 18.26 -16.51
CA TYR A 115 -11.55 17.46 -17.28
C TYR A 115 -12.90 18.16 -17.23
N VAL A 116 -13.51 18.42 -18.39
CA VAL A 116 -14.82 19.04 -18.50
C VAL A 116 -15.73 18.16 -19.34
N TYR A 117 -16.86 17.78 -18.75
CA TYR A 117 -17.95 17.15 -19.49
C TYR A 117 -19.12 18.14 -19.60
N SER A 118 -19.46 18.50 -20.83
CA SER A 118 -20.51 19.47 -21.12
C SER A 118 -21.84 18.77 -21.41
N ARG A 119 -22.97 19.45 -21.23
CA ARG A 119 -24.31 18.90 -21.41
C ARG A 119 -24.61 18.42 -22.84
N ASP A 120 -23.87 18.90 -23.83
CA ASP A 120 -23.92 18.41 -25.20
C ASP A 120 -23.13 17.11 -25.42
N GLY A 121 -22.67 16.48 -24.35
CA GLY A 121 -21.95 15.20 -24.37
C GLY A 121 -20.48 15.32 -24.78
N LYS A 122 -19.92 16.54 -24.84
CA LYS A 122 -18.53 16.74 -25.27
C LYS A 122 -17.58 16.73 -24.07
N ILE A 123 -16.50 15.95 -24.21
CA ILE A 123 -15.39 15.87 -23.26
C ILE A 123 -14.28 16.82 -23.74
N LYS A 124 -13.71 17.57 -22.81
CA LYS A 124 -12.54 18.45 -23.04
C LYS A 124 -11.55 18.32 -21.90
N TYR A 125 -10.27 18.27 -22.25
CA TYR A 125 -9.16 18.38 -21.31
C TYR A 125 -8.52 19.75 -21.46
N ARG A 126 -8.66 20.61 -20.45
CA ARG A 126 -8.11 21.97 -20.44
C ARG A 126 -6.85 21.99 -19.58
N ASP A 127 -5.78 22.57 -20.10
CA ASP A 127 -4.50 22.67 -19.41
C ASP A 127 -4.10 24.11 -19.04
N GLY A 128 -5.07 25.01 -19.00
CA GLY A 128 -4.85 26.43 -18.76
C GLY A 128 -4.32 27.21 -19.98
N VAL A 129 -3.71 26.53 -20.96
CA VAL A 129 -3.19 27.12 -22.21
C VAL A 129 -4.10 26.75 -23.38
N LYS A 130 -4.43 25.48 -23.52
CA LYS A 130 -5.29 24.96 -24.58
C LYS A 130 -6.71 24.72 -24.06
N LYS A 131 -7.70 25.09 -24.86
CA LYS A 131 -9.13 24.85 -24.55
C LYS A 131 -9.49 23.36 -24.59
N ASN A 132 -8.74 22.56 -25.33
CA ASN A 132 -8.82 21.10 -25.34
C ASN A 132 -7.48 20.52 -25.79
N ASN A 133 -6.78 19.89 -24.89
CA ASN A 133 -5.50 19.24 -25.15
C ASN A 133 -5.70 17.71 -25.23
N ILE A 134 -5.76 17.18 -26.45
CA ILE A 134 -5.97 15.77 -26.73
C ILE A 134 -4.84 14.85 -26.22
N TYR A 135 -3.64 15.41 -26.01
CA TYR A 135 -2.49 14.65 -25.55
C TYR A 135 -2.56 14.27 -24.08
N ILE A 136 -3.36 15.00 -23.26
CA ILE A 136 -3.53 14.69 -21.84
C ILE A 136 -4.04 13.26 -21.69
N LYS A 137 -5.10 12.88 -22.40
CA LYS A 137 -5.67 11.53 -22.32
C LYS A 137 -4.65 10.44 -22.64
N THR A 138 -3.68 10.70 -23.51
CA THR A 138 -2.68 9.70 -23.92
C THR A 138 -1.59 9.45 -22.86
N VAL A 139 -1.42 10.35 -21.90
CA VAL A 139 -0.42 10.23 -20.84
C VAL A 139 -1.01 9.84 -19.49
N LEU A 140 -2.36 9.80 -19.37
CA LEU A 140 -2.99 9.40 -18.12
C LEU A 140 -2.59 7.97 -17.73
N PRO A 141 -2.36 7.71 -16.43
CA PRO A 141 -2.08 6.37 -15.93
C PRO A 141 -3.30 5.47 -16.16
N ARG A 142 -3.05 4.19 -16.33
CA ARG A 142 -4.12 3.20 -16.38
C ARG A 142 -4.74 3.03 -15.01
N ILE A 143 -6.05 2.84 -14.97
CA ILE A 143 -6.77 2.51 -13.76
C ILE A 143 -7.05 1.01 -13.75
N PHE A 144 -6.86 0.41 -12.58
CA PHE A 144 -7.35 -0.90 -12.26
C PHE A 144 -8.47 -0.75 -11.23
N TYR A 145 -9.69 -1.03 -11.64
CA TYR A 145 -10.87 -0.83 -10.80
C TYR A 145 -11.51 -2.15 -10.38
N VAL A 146 -11.68 -2.32 -9.09
CA VAL A 146 -12.39 -3.44 -8.47
C VAL A 146 -13.66 -2.92 -7.82
N ASP A 147 -14.80 -3.23 -8.43
CA ASP A 147 -16.12 -2.85 -7.92
C ASP A 147 -16.54 -3.74 -6.73
N HIS A 148 -17.61 -3.35 -6.05
CA HIS A 148 -18.18 -4.11 -4.93
C HIS A 148 -18.77 -5.47 -5.36
N GLU A 149 -19.18 -5.62 -6.62
CA GLU A 149 -19.72 -6.88 -7.16
C GLU A 149 -18.61 -7.89 -7.51
N ARG A 150 -17.33 -7.48 -7.48
CA ARG A 150 -16.18 -8.31 -7.82
C ARG A 150 -16.35 -9.00 -9.19
N ARG A 151 -16.77 -8.25 -10.21
CA ARG A 151 -17.02 -8.80 -11.55
C ARG A 151 -15.75 -9.39 -12.15
N LYS A 152 -15.77 -10.70 -12.34
CA LYS A 152 -14.61 -11.47 -12.79
C LYS A 152 -14.28 -11.25 -14.26
N SER A 153 -15.26 -10.90 -15.08
CA SER A 153 -15.05 -10.64 -16.51
C SER A 153 -14.11 -9.46 -16.76
N SER A 154 -14.29 -8.35 -16.04
CA SER A 154 -13.42 -7.19 -16.18
C SER A 154 -11.99 -7.47 -15.71
N ILE A 155 -11.84 -8.26 -14.63
CA ILE A 155 -10.55 -8.65 -14.09
C ILE A 155 -9.80 -9.57 -15.04
N GLN A 156 -10.46 -10.53 -15.67
CA GLN A 156 -9.84 -11.43 -16.66
C GLN A 156 -9.37 -10.68 -17.92
N GLU A 157 -10.14 -9.70 -18.36
CA GLU A 157 -9.76 -8.85 -19.49
C GLU A 157 -8.52 -8.02 -19.16
N ASP A 158 -8.48 -7.40 -17.97
CA ASP A 158 -7.33 -6.66 -17.49
C ASP A 158 -6.09 -7.56 -17.33
N LEU A 159 -6.26 -8.83 -16.93
CA LEU A 159 -5.21 -9.82 -16.84
C LEU A 159 -4.54 -10.13 -18.17
N ILE A 160 -5.34 -10.35 -19.20
CA ILE A 160 -4.86 -10.62 -20.56
C ILE A 160 -4.12 -9.38 -21.08
N MET A 161 -4.67 -8.19 -20.81
CA MET A 161 -4.05 -6.91 -21.16
C MET A 161 -2.70 -6.70 -20.48
N LEU A 162 -2.59 -7.08 -19.21
CA LEU A 162 -1.36 -6.94 -18.42
C LEU A 162 -0.25 -7.89 -18.90
N GLN A 163 -0.59 -9.13 -19.24
CA GLN A 163 0.37 -10.12 -19.76
C GLN A 163 0.77 -9.84 -21.21
N GLY A 164 -0.16 -9.39 -22.04
CA GLY A 164 0.08 -9.10 -23.46
C GLY A 164 0.78 -7.76 -23.74
N GLY A 165 0.88 -6.88 -22.74
CA GLY A 165 1.52 -5.57 -22.88
C GLY A 165 1.04 -4.76 -24.08
N THR A 166 1.97 -4.17 -24.82
CA THR A 166 1.64 -3.35 -26.00
C THR A 166 1.07 -4.17 -27.17
N GLU A 167 1.40 -5.47 -27.28
CA GLU A 167 0.96 -6.31 -28.40
C GLU A 167 -0.55 -6.58 -28.38
N TYR A 168 -1.13 -6.77 -27.17
CA TYR A 168 -2.57 -6.97 -27.05
C TYR A 168 -3.35 -5.67 -27.32
N ALA A 169 -2.81 -4.54 -26.85
CA ALA A 169 -3.40 -3.23 -27.17
C ALA A 169 -3.34 -2.96 -28.69
N ASP A 170 -2.21 -3.25 -29.34
CA ASP A 170 -2.03 -3.14 -30.80
C ASP A 170 -3.06 -4.03 -31.55
N LEU A 171 -3.39 -5.20 -31.00
CA LEU A 171 -4.40 -6.10 -31.56
C LEU A 171 -5.82 -5.53 -31.39
N LYS A 172 -6.15 -5.05 -30.19
CA LYS A 172 -7.46 -4.43 -29.86
C LYS A 172 -7.72 -3.19 -30.72
N ASP A 173 -6.73 -2.34 -30.85
CA ASP A 173 -6.81 -1.12 -31.66
C ASP A 173 -6.70 -1.40 -33.18
N ASN A 174 -6.56 -2.65 -33.56
CA ASN A 174 -6.45 -3.10 -34.94
C ASN A 174 -5.40 -2.32 -35.76
N VAL A 175 -4.22 -2.04 -35.17
CA VAL A 175 -3.18 -1.20 -35.79
C VAL A 175 -2.51 -1.88 -36.99
N CYS A 176 -1.97 -1.08 -37.91
CA CYS A 176 -1.21 -1.58 -39.04
C CYS A 176 0.21 -1.99 -38.60
N ILE A 177 0.71 -3.15 -39.07
CA ILE A 177 2.06 -3.66 -38.77
C ILE A 177 3.17 -2.70 -39.22
N PHE A 178 2.96 -1.99 -40.34
CA PHE A 178 3.93 -1.04 -40.89
C PHE A 178 3.85 0.36 -40.28
N ASP A 179 2.70 0.73 -39.74
CA ASP A 179 2.48 2.07 -39.20
C ASP A 179 1.46 1.98 -38.05
N LYS A 180 1.97 1.97 -36.83
CA LYS A 180 1.17 1.82 -35.59
C LYS A 180 0.18 2.97 -35.35
N HIS A 181 0.29 4.07 -36.09
CA HIS A 181 -0.66 5.18 -35.99
C HIS A 181 -1.87 5.05 -36.91
N LYS A 182 -1.90 4.00 -37.74
CA LYS A 182 -3.00 3.75 -38.66
C LYS A 182 -3.73 2.46 -38.34
N MET A 183 -5.03 2.49 -38.46
CA MET A 183 -5.84 1.28 -38.44
C MET A 183 -5.54 0.42 -39.68
N CYS A 184 -5.56 -0.90 -39.49
CA CYS A 184 -5.36 -1.84 -40.57
C CYS A 184 -6.57 -1.85 -41.53
N ASN A 185 -6.30 -1.61 -42.81
CA ASN A 185 -7.28 -1.68 -43.90
C ASN A 185 -7.32 -3.04 -44.60
N GLN A 186 -6.68 -4.06 -44.01
CA GLN A 186 -6.62 -5.43 -44.56
C GLN A 186 -6.07 -5.53 -45.99
N CYS A 187 -5.12 -4.68 -46.34
CA CYS A 187 -4.43 -4.76 -47.64
C CYS A 187 -3.55 -6.01 -47.80
N PHE A 188 -3.27 -6.71 -46.69
CA PHE A 188 -2.45 -7.92 -46.59
C PHE A 188 -1.01 -7.84 -47.16
N ASN A 189 -0.50 -6.63 -47.37
CA ASN A 189 0.88 -6.43 -47.83
C ASN A 189 1.93 -6.94 -46.84
N CYS A 190 1.56 -7.04 -45.55
CA CYS A 190 2.43 -7.55 -44.48
C CYS A 190 2.64 -9.08 -44.54
N ILE A 191 1.79 -9.83 -45.23
CA ILE A 191 1.82 -11.30 -45.24
C ILE A 191 3.15 -11.82 -45.85
N GLY A 192 3.72 -11.12 -46.82
CA GLY A 192 5.01 -11.48 -47.40
C GLY A 192 6.18 -11.46 -46.39
N ILE A 193 6.12 -10.60 -45.40
CA ILE A 193 7.12 -10.52 -44.30
C ILE A 193 6.80 -11.56 -43.23
N ILE A 194 5.51 -11.68 -42.86
CA ILE A 194 5.02 -12.63 -41.84
C ILE A 194 5.41 -14.07 -42.23
N ASN A 195 5.19 -14.46 -43.48
CA ASN A 195 5.50 -15.81 -43.97
C ASN A 195 7.02 -16.17 -44.00
N ARG A 196 7.90 -15.19 -43.81
CA ARG A 196 9.35 -15.43 -43.69
C ARG A 196 9.81 -15.71 -42.28
N LYS A 197 8.97 -15.44 -41.29
CA LYS A 197 9.26 -15.67 -39.88
C LYS A 197 8.88 -17.10 -39.46
N LYS A 198 9.64 -17.64 -38.50
CA LYS A 198 9.24 -18.88 -37.83
C LYS A 198 8.07 -18.64 -36.87
N PRO A 199 7.24 -19.65 -36.57
CA PRO A 199 6.12 -19.49 -35.66
C PRO A 199 6.46 -18.84 -34.32
N GLU A 200 7.63 -19.16 -33.75
CA GLU A 200 8.10 -18.62 -32.46
C GLU A 200 8.51 -17.13 -32.53
N GLN A 201 8.67 -16.59 -33.74
CA GLN A 201 9.06 -15.21 -34.00
C GLN A 201 7.90 -14.29 -34.36
N LEU A 202 6.71 -14.86 -34.49
CA LEU A 202 5.50 -14.11 -34.80
C LEU A 202 4.98 -13.41 -33.54
N SER A 203 4.74 -12.10 -33.65
CA SER A 203 3.99 -11.38 -32.62
C SER A 203 2.50 -11.78 -32.65
N LEU A 204 1.78 -11.48 -31.57
CA LEU A 204 0.33 -11.72 -31.49
C LEU A 204 -0.42 -11.04 -32.64
N LEU A 205 -0.07 -9.77 -32.93
CA LEU A 205 -0.65 -9.00 -34.04
C LEU A 205 -0.37 -9.64 -35.39
N GLU A 206 0.86 -10.13 -35.64
CA GLU A 206 1.22 -10.80 -36.88
C GLU A 206 0.47 -12.13 -37.07
N THR A 207 0.31 -12.88 -35.97
CA THR A 207 -0.47 -14.12 -35.97
C THR A 207 -1.95 -13.84 -36.33
N ALA A 208 -2.53 -12.80 -35.74
CA ALA A 208 -3.90 -12.38 -36.05
C ALA A 208 -4.04 -11.95 -37.52
N ARG A 209 -3.07 -11.22 -38.08
CA ARG A 209 -3.06 -10.85 -39.50
C ARG A 209 -2.99 -12.06 -40.43
N LEU A 210 -2.16 -13.03 -40.08
CA LEU A 210 -2.07 -14.29 -40.83
C LEU A 210 -3.40 -15.06 -40.81
N MET A 211 -4.08 -15.10 -39.66
CA MET A 211 -5.37 -15.73 -39.49
C MET A 211 -6.44 -15.01 -40.33
N GLN A 212 -6.52 -13.66 -40.28
CA GLN A 212 -7.44 -12.86 -41.10
C GLN A 212 -7.22 -13.12 -42.59
N TYR A 213 -5.96 -13.15 -43.04
CA TYR A 213 -5.61 -13.44 -44.43
C TYR A 213 -6.06 -14.84 -44.84
N LYS A 214 -5.82 -15.86 -44.03
CA LYS A 214 -6.27 -17.24 -44.33
C LYS A 214 -7.79 -17.34 -44.40
N LEU A 215 -8.51 -16.73 -43.43
CA LEU A 215 -9.97 -16.73 -43.42
C LEU A 215 -10.56 -15.98 -44.62
N PHE A 216 -9.99 -14.84 -44.99
CA PHE A 216 -10.43 -14.07 -46.17
C PHE A 216 -10.23 -14.87 -47.45
N ASN A 217 -9.09 -15.50 -47.65
CA ASN A 217 -8.80 -16.28 -48.85
C ASN A 217 -9.52 -17.63 -48.91
N PHE A 218 -9.97 -18.17 -47.77
CA PHE A 218 -10.65 -19.46 -47.76
C PHE A 218 -11.95 -19.47 -48.60
N ASN A 219 -12.79 -18.44 -48.45
CA ASN A 219 -14.02 -18.34 -49.24
C ASN A 219 -14.42 -16.89 -49.59
N LEU A 220 -14.09 -15.90 -48.77
CA LEU A 220 -14.57 -14.53 -48.91
C LEU A 220 -14.04 -13.84 -50.17
N ALA A 221 -12.77 -14.02 -50.51
CA ALA A 221 -12.16 -13.41 -51.70
C ALA A 221 -12.87 -13.84 -52.99
N ASN A 222 -13.15 -15.14 -53.15
CA ASN A 222 -13.86 -15.66 -54.31
C ASN A 222 -15.33 -15.22 -54.32
N PHE A 223 -15.97 -15.18 -53.17
CA PHE A 223 -17.34 -14.70 -53.01
C PHE A 223 -17.45 -13.21 -53.35
N GLU A 224 -16.59 -12.38 -52.82
CA GLU A 224 -16.52 -10.95 -53.10
C GLU A 224 -16.37 -10.65 -54.59
N ASN A 225 -15.46 -11.35 -55.25
CA ASN A 225 -15.24 -11.18 -56.68
C ASN A 225 -16.52 -11.53 -57.51
N LYS A 226 -17.14 -12.67 -57.20
CA LYS A 226 -18.37 -13.09 -57.88
C LYS A 226 -19.55 -12.14 -57.57
N LEU A 227 -19.65 -11.67 -56.32
CA LEU A 227 -20.68 -10.70 -55.93
C LEU A 227 -20.49 -9.38 -56.69
N ASN A 228 -19.27 -8.85 -56.74
CA ASN A 228 -18.98 -7.60 -57.44
C ASN A 228 -19.21 -7.69 -58.97
N GLU A 229 -18.98 -8.87 -59.56
CA GLU A 229 -19.32 -9.11 -60.96
C GLU A 229 -20.82 -9.02 -61.17
N LYS A 230 -21.62 -9.73 -60.37
CA LYS A 230 -23.08 -9.69 -60.42
C LYS A 230 -23.63 -8.31 -60.10
N PHE A 231 -23.09 -7.64 -59.10
CA PHE A 231 -23.49 -6.30 -58.66
C PHE A 231 -23.34 -5.28 -59.78
N ARG A 232 -22.21 -5.31 -60.50
CA ARG A 232 -22.01 -4.48 -61.69
C ARG A 232 -22.99 -4.81 -62.82
N ASN A 233 -23.24 -6.08 -63.07
CA ASN A 233 -24.16 -6.51 -64.09
C ASN A 233 -25.63 -6.13 -63.80
N ASN A 234 -25.95 -5.96 -62.53
CA ASN A 234 -27.28 -5.57 -62.06
C ASN A 234 -27.44 -4.04 -61.86
N GLY A 235 -26.49 -3.24 -62.33
CA GLY A 235 -26.58 -1.78 -62.29
C GLY A 235 -25.81 -1.07 -61.19
N GLY A 236 -25.03 -1.76 -60.39
CA GLY A 236 -24.15 -1.18 -59.38
C GLY A 236 -22.89 -0.58 -60.00
N ILE A 237 -23.03 0.52 -60.71
CA ILE A 237 -21.94 1.17 -61.45
C ILE A 237 -21.26 2.18 -60.53
N GLY A 238 -19.91 2.10 -60.44
CA GLY A 238 -19.07 3.04 -59.66
C GLY A 238 -18.82 2.65 -58.21
N GLU A 239 -19.48 1.59 -57.72
CA GLU A 239 -19.29 1.10 -56.36
C GLU A 239 -18.71 -0.32 -56.34
N ARG A 240 -17.98 -0.65 -55.26
CA ARG A 240 -17.43 -1.98 -55.01
C ARG A 240 -17.71 -2.40 -53.58
N ILE A 241 -18.24 -3.61 -53.44
CA ILE A 241 -18.49 -4.22 -52.14
C ILE A 241 -17.18 -4.88 -51.67
N HIS A 242 -16.80 -4.62 -50.45
CA HIS A 242 -15.60 -5.20 -49.79
C HIS A 242 -15.99 -5.75 -48.43
N TYR A 243 -15.54 -6.98 -48.12
CA TYR A 243 -15.72 -7.62 -46.84
C TYR A 243 -14.47 -7.51 -45.99
N GLN A 244 -14.62 -7.10 -44.75
CA GLN A 244 -13.55 -7.07 -43.78
C GLN A 244 -13.80 -8.08 -42.66
N ILE A 245 -12.75 -8.78 -42.22
CA ILE A 245 -12.78 -9.66 -41.06
C ILE A 245 -12.18 -8.90 -39.89
N THR A 246 -13.02 -8.49 -38.95
CA THR A 246 -12.53 -7.88 -37.69
C THR A 246 -12.45 -8.94 -36.61
N PHE A 247 -11.36 -8.95 -35.87
CA PHE A 247 -11.27 -9.72 -34.64
C PHE A 247 -11.73 -8.84 -33.48
N ASP A 248 -12.73 -9.31 -32.79
CA ASP A 248 -13.05 -8.85 -31.45
C ASP A 248 -12.15 -9.66 -30.51
N ALA A 249 -11.04 -9.03 -30.07
CA ALA A 249 -10.05 -9.71 -29.25
C ALA A 249 -10.64 -10.21 -27.91
N GLU A 250 -11.65 -9.53 -27.39
CA GLU A 250 -12.35 -9.88 -26.16
C GLU A 250 -13.21 -11.14 -26.31
N LYS A 251 -13.74 -11.39 -27.51
CA LYS A 251 -14.56 -12.59 -27.80
C LYS A 251 -13.76 -13.78 -28.31
N LEU A 252 -12.55 -13.56 -28.80
CA LEU A 252 -11.71 -14.62 -29.36
C LEU A 252 -10.91 -15.41 -28.33
N MET A 253 -10.61 -14.80 -27.21
CA MET A 253 -9.85 -15.42 -26.14
C MET A 253 -10.67 -15.38 -24.87
N HIS A 254 -10.93 -16.54 -24.31
CA HIS A 254 -11.51 -16.71 -23.00
C HIS A 254 -10.49 -17.42 -22.12
N VAL A 255 -10.22 -16.86 -20.96
CA VAL A 255 -9.34 -17.51 -19.99
C VAL A 255 -10.22 -18.08 -18.89
N ASP A 256 -10.38 -19.39 -18.90
CA ASP A 256 -11.08 -20.11 -17.84
C ASP A 256 -10.15 -20.29 -16.65
N THR A 257 -10.56 -19.82 -15.49
CA THR A 257 -9.83 -20.04 -14.25
C THR A 257 -10.42 -21.25 -13.53
N ILE A 258 -9.67 -22.34 -13.53
CA ILE A 258 -10.06 -23.60 -12.87
C ILE A 258 -9.49 -23.60 -11.45
N VAL A 259 -10.33 -23.89 -10.47
CA VAL A 259 -9.96 -24.05 -9.07
C VAL A 259 -9.96 -25.53 -8.73
N HIS A 260 -8.80 -26.06 -8.41
CA HIS A 260 -8.66 -27.42 -7.92
C HIS A 260 -8.85 -27.47 -6.40
N ASN A 261 -9.81 -28.27 -5.94
CA ASN A 261 -10.03 -28.51 -4.51
C ASN A 261 -9.20 -29.71 -4.07
N GLU A 262 -8.07 -29.45 -3.41
CA GLU A 262 -7.12 -30.49 -2.97
C GLU A 262 -7.73 -31.50 -1.99
N MET A 263 -8.73 -31.13 -1.17
CA MET A 263 -9.36 -32.04 -0.22
C MET A 263 -10.35 -33.02 -0.88
N ARG A 264 -10.98 -32.60 -1.98
CA ARG A 264 -12.00 -33.39 -2.66
C ARG A 264 -11.51 -33.97 -3.98
N ASP A 265 -10.31 -33.59 -4.42
CA ASP A 265 -9.72 -33.95 -5.71
C ASP A 265 -10.71 -33.69 -6.87
N THR A 266 -11.28 -32.47 -6.87
CA THR A 266 -12.28 -32.04 -7.87
C THR A 266 -11.94 -30.69 -8.42
N ASP A 267 -12.14 -30.53 -9.72
CA ASP A 267 -12.04 -29.24 -10.40
C ASP A 267 -13.39 -28.52 -10.39
N GLY A 268 -13.35 -27.21 -10.17
CA GLY A 268 -14.49 -26.32 -10.22
C GLY A 268 -14.15 -25.02 -10.95
N ASP A 269 -15.15 -24.23 -11.25
CA ASP A 269 -14.97 -22.90 -11.82
C ASP A 269 -14.61 -21.89 -10.69
N VAL A 270 -13.81 -20.88 -11.00
CA VAL A 270 -13.54 -19.79 -10.06
C VAL A 270 -14.82 -19.09 -9.59
N ASN A 271 -15.90 -19.18 -10.38
CA ASN A 271 -17.22 -18.68 -10.03
C ASN A 271 -17.89 -19.45 -8.89
N ASP A 272 -17.43 -20.66 -8.60
CA ASP A 272 -17.93 -21.52 -7.53
C ASP A 272 -17.24 -21.19 -6.18
N LEU A 273 -16.22 -20.32 -6.16
CA LEU A 273 -15.62 -19.82 -4.93
C LEU A 273 -16.65 -19.04 -4.11
N SER A 274 -16.60 -19.23 -2.78
CA SER A 274 -17.35 -18.36 -1.88
C SER A 274 -16.90 -16.90 -2.04
N ASP A 275 -17.78 -15.94 -1.74
CA ASP A 275 -17.48 -14.51 -1.91
C ASP A 275 -16.23 -14.08 -1.16
N GLY A 276 -15.95 -14.64 0.02
CA GLY A 276 -14.74 -14.38 0.78
C GLY A 276 -13.48 -14.89 0.09
N LEU A 277 -13.49 -16.12 -0.42
CA LEU A 277 -12.36 -16.69 -1.18
C LEU A 277 -12.15 -15.95 -2.50
N ASN A 278 -13.23 -15.51 -3.14
CA ASN A 278 -13.15 -14.69 -4.33
C ASN A 278 -12.48 -13.32 -4.07
N SER A 279 -12.80 -12.68 -2.95
CA SER A 279 -12.13 -11.43 -2.55
C SER A 279 -10.64 -11.64 -2.31
N ILE A 280 -10.23 -12.73 -1.64
CA ILE A 280 -8.81 -13.08 -1.44
C ILE A 280 -8.13 -13.41 -2.77
N TYR A 281 -8.80 -14.14 -3.67
CA TYR A 281 -8.27 -14.43 -5.01
C TYR A 281 -7.93 -13.14 -5.76
N ILE A 282 -8.86 -12.17 -5.78
CA ILE A 282 -8.66 -10.88 -6.46
C ILE A 282 -7.48 -10.11 -5.85
N LEU A 283 -7.40 -10.02 -4.52
CA LEU A 283 -6.30 -9.34 -3.86
C LEU A 283 -4.95 -10.03 -4.10
N SER A 284 -4.90 -11.36 -4.05
CA SER A 284 -3.68 -12.13 -4.35
C SER A 284 -3.24 -11.97 -5.80
N LEU A 285 -4.21 -11.87 -6.70
CA LEU A 285 -3.98 -11.59 -8.11
C LEU A 285 -3.33 -10.22 -8.29
N LEU A 286 -3.86 -9.18 -7.65
CA LEU A 286 -3.28 -7.82 -7.66
C LEU A 286 -1.87 -7.81 -7.09
N GLU A 287 -1.62 -8.50 -5.97
CA GLU A 287 -0.30 -8.64 -5.37
C GLU A 287 0.69 -9.29 -6.35
N THR A 288 0.27 -10.38 -6.99
CA THR A 288 1.07 -11.08 -8.00
C THR A 288 1.43 -10.16 -9.19
N TYR A 289 0.50 -9.33 -9.64
CA TYR A 289 0.78 -8.35 -10.70
C TYR A 289 1.77 -7.29 -10.29
N ALA A 290 1.66 -6.77 -9.08
CA ALA A 290 2.61 -5.80 -8.55
C ALA A 290 4.04 -6.36 -8.47
N GLU A 291 4.19 -7.67 -8.27
CA GLU A 291 5.48 -8.35 -8.24
C GLU A 291 6.05 -8.63 -9.63
N TYR A 292 5.24 -9.09 -10.58
CA TYR A 292 5.68 -9.44 -11.94
C TYR A 292 5.99 -8.25 -12.86
N GLY A 293 5.77 -7.03 -12.36
CA GLY A 293 6.38 -5.85 -12.95
C GLY A 293 5.87 -5.46 -14.32
N SER A 294 4.75 -4.81 -14.39
CA SER A 294 4.52 -3.88 -15.49
C SER A 294 5.38 -2.63 -15.27
N THR A 295 5.98 -2.15 -16.32
CA THR A 295 6.89 -0.98 -16.33
C THR A 295 6.17 0.36 -16.09
N VAL A 296 4.86 0.39 -15.88
CA VAL A 296 4.07 1.61 -15.60
C VAL A 296 3.31 1.42 -14.31
N PRO A 297 3.45 2.32 -13.33
CA PRO A 297 2.60 2.34 -12.16
C PRO A 297 1.13 2.49 -12.54
N TYR A 298 0.26 1.72 -11.90
CA TYR A 298 -1.19 1.83 -12.06
C TYR A 298 -1.78 2.62 -10.91
N ILE A 299 -2.96 3.21 -11.16
CA ILE A 299 -3.82 3.63 -10.07
C ILE A 299 -4.82 2.50 -9.82
N ILE A 300 -4.77 1.95 -8.62
CA ILE A 300 -5.65 0.86 -8.21
C ILE A 300 -6.80 1.47 -7.40
N LEU A 301 -8.01 1.33 -7.91
CA LEU A 301 -9.25 1.78 -7.27
C LEU A 301 -10.02 0.56 -6.77
N ILE A 302 -10.36 0.52 -5.48
CA ILE A 302 -11.09 -0.62 -4.92
C ILE A 302 -12.27 -0.13 -4.08
N GLU A 303 -13.45 -0.69 -4.34
CA GLU A 303 -14.62 -0.49 -3.49
C GLU A 303 -14.69 -1.59 -2.43
N ASP A 304 -14.81 -1.18 -1.17
CA ASP A 304 -15.05 -2.02 0.00
C ASP A 304 -14.24 -3.33 -0.02
N PRO A 305 -12.88 -3.28 0.01
CA PRO A 305 -12.03 -4.46 -0.07
C PRO A 305 -12.31 -5.50 1.02
N GLU A 306 -12.93 -5.09 2.12
CA GLU A 306 -13.35 -5.94 3.23
C GLU A 306 -14.63 -6.73 3.00
N ILE A 307 -15.37 -6.46 1.93
CA ILE A 307 -16.68 -7.08 1.71
C ILE A 307 -16.54 -8.61 1.65
N TYR A 308 -17.42 -9.32 2.37
CA TYR A 308 -17.42 -10.77 2.53
C TYR A 308 -16.21 -11.36 3.27
N LEU A 309 -15.27 -10.54 3.77
CA LEU A 309 -14.09 -11.02 4.50
C LEU A 309 -14.37 -11.09 6.00
N HIS A 310 -14.00 -12.23 6.60
CA HIS A 310 -13.94 -12.34 8.05
C HIS A 310 -12.88 -11.35 8.61
N PRO A 311 -13.05 -10.78 9.84
CA PRO A 311 -12.13 -9.80 10.40
C PRO A 311 -10.63 -10.13 10.33
N GLN A 312 -10.24 -11.41 10.44
CA GLN A 312 -8.84 -11.85 10.27
C GLN A 312 -8.36 -11.65 8.83
N LEU A 313 -9.20 -11.97 7.85
CA LEU A 313 -8.87 -11.80 6.42
C LEU A 313 -8.87 -10.32 6.01
N GLN A 314 -9.62 -9.45 6.70
CA GLN A 314 -9.56 -8.00 6.47
C GLN A 314 -8.19 -7.42 6.83
N LYS A 315 -7.53 -7.93 7.86
CA LYS A 315 -6.14 -7.54 8.18
C LYS A 315 -5.18 -7.93 7.07
N ILE A 316 -5.30 -9.16 6.55
CA ILE A 316 -4.49 -9.64 5.42
C ILE A 316 -4.74 -8.76 4.19
N ALA A 317 -5.99 -8.45 3.89
CA ALA A 317 -6.36 -7.55 2.81
C ALA A 317 -5.71 -6.16 2.97
N SER A 318 -5.74 -5.59 4.19
CA SER A 318 -5.06 -4.34 4.51
C SER A 318 -3.54 -4.40 4.27
N GLU A 319 -2.89 -5.51 4.64
CA GLU A 319 -1.45 -5.72 4.39
C GLU A 319 -1.13 -5.82 2.89
N ILE A 320 -1.96 -6.53 2.13
CA ILE A 320 -1.82 -6.62 0.67
C ILE A 320 -1.94 -5.24 0.03
N LEU A 321 -2.95 -4.44 0.40
CA LEU A 321 -3.12 -3.08 -0.12
C LEU A 321 -1.95 -2.18 0.24
N TYR A 322 -1.40 -2.31 1.44
CA TYR A 322 -0.20 -1.59 1.84
C TYR A 322 1.04 -2.01 1.03
N LYS A 323 1.22 -3.30 0.71
CA LYS A 323 2.30 -3.76 -0.16
C LYS A 323 2.14 -3.22 -1.59
N LEU A 324 0.92 -3.25 -2.12
CA LEU A 324 0.58 -2.71 -3.44
C LEU A 324 0.91 -1.21 -3.55
N SER A 325 0.69 -0.45 -2.49
CA SER A 325 0.92 1.00 -2.48
C SER A 325 2.40 1.40 -2.59
N ARG A 326 3.32 0.46 -2.38
CA ARG A 326 4.76 0.75 -2.55
C ARG A 326 5.20 0.94 -4.00
N LYS A 327 4.44 0.43 -4.96
CA LYS A 327 4.75 0.51 -6.39
C LYS A 327 3.66 1.22 -7.20
N ASN A 328 2.45 1.24 -6.67
CA ASN A 328 1.27 1.78 -7.32
C ASN A 328 0.57 2.78 -6.40
N GLN A 329 -0.22 3.69 -6.93
CA GLN A 329 -1.14 4.45 -6.10
C GLN A 329 -2.40 3.62 -5.83
N VAL A 330 -2.78 3.48 -4.56
CA VAL A 330 -3.95 2.71 -4.14
C VAL A 330 -4.99 3.66 -3.53
N ILE A 331 -6.17 3.70 -4.11
CA ILE A 331 -7.30 4.50 -3.61
C ILE A 331 -8.46 3.55 -3.33
N PHE A 332 -8.94 3.50 -2.11
CA PHE A 332 -10.03 2.60 -1.77
C PHE A 332 -11.04 3.22 -0.79
N CYS A 333 -12.27 2.70 -0.90
CA CYS A 333 -13.34 3.01 0.04
C CYS A 333 -13.42 1.92 1.09
N THR A 334 -13.72 2.24 2.33
CA THR A 334 -13.92 1.22 3.37
C THR A 334 -14.90 1.67 4.44
N HIS A 335 -15.58 0.67 5.02
CA HIS A 335 -16.40 0.78 6.22
C HIS A 335 -15.77 0.06 7.41
N SER A 336 -14.63 -0.61 7.22
CA SER A 336 -13.98 -1.42 8.24
C SER A 336 -12.79 -0.71 8.88
N PRO A 337 -12.79 -0.51 10.20
CA PRO A 337 -11.62 0.00 10.91
C PRO A 337 -10.39 -0.91 10.74
N GLN A 338 -10.60 -2.22 10.51
CA GLN A 338 -9.53 -3.18 10.33
C GLN A 338 -8.71 -2.92 9.06
N MET A 339 -9.32 -2.31 8.06
CA MET A 339 -8.62 -1.92 6.83
C MET A 339 -7.68 -0.74 7.05
N LEU A 340 -7.84 0.04 8.12
CA LEU A 340 -7.05 1.24 8.41
C LEU A 340 -5.75 0.96 9.17
N PHE A 341 -5.55 -0.26 9.67
CA PHE A 341 -4.48 -0.61 10.61
C PHE A 341 -3.06 -0.32 10.12
N ASN A 342 -2.82 -0.49 8.82
CA ASN A 342 -1.49 -0.33 8.23
C ASN A 342 -1.22 1.09 7.69
N PHE A 343 -2.18 2.01 7.82
CA PHE A 343 -2.16 3.32 7.19
C PHE A 343 -2.08 4.45 8.22
N THR A 344 -1.67 5.63 7.75
CA THR A 344 -1.56 6.84 8.58
C THR A 344 -2.78 7.72 8.43
N THR A 345 -3.05 8.58 9.42
CA THR A 345 -4.17 9.54 9.37
C THR A 345 -4.11 10.48 8.17
N ARG A 346 -2.92 10.77 7.66
CA ARG A 346 -2.75 11.60 6.45
C ARG A 346 -3.31 10.97 5.19
N GLN A 347 -3.41 9.65 5.16
CA GLN A 347 -3.92 8.87 4.04
C GLN A 347 -5.44 8.67 4.10
N ILE A 348 -6.06 9.04 5.23
CA ILE A 348 -7.48 8.81 5.47
C ILE A 348 -8.24 10.13 5.29
N ARG A 349 -9.38 10.05 4.60
CA ARG A 349 -10.32 11.16 4.43
C ARG A 349 -11.71 10.66 4.79
N GLN A 350 -12.35 11.36 5.71
CA GLN A 350 -13.74 11.07 6.07
C GLN A 350 -14.67 11.71 5.04
N VAL A 351 -15.56 10.90 4.49
CA VAL A 351 -16.60 11.30 3.54
C VAL A 351 -17.94 11.34 4.25
N VAL A 352 -18.55 12.51 4.28
CA VAL A 352 -19.85 12.75 4.94
C VAL A 352 -20.79 13.51 4.01
N ASN A 353 -22.08 13.51 4.32
CA ASN A 353 -23.04 14.35 3.64
C ASN A 353 -23.25 15.65 4.42
N ASP A 354 -23.28 16.78 3.71
CA ASP A 354 -23.70 18.05 4.28
C ASP A 354 -25.22 18.11 4.53
N ARG A 355 -25.73 19.25 4.99
CA ARG A 355 -27.16 19.45 5.27
C ARG A 355 -28.05 19.35 4.02
N ASP A 356 -27.47 19.56 2.86
CA ASP A 356 -28.16 19.53 1.56
C ASP A 356 -27.96 18.18 0.84
N ASN A 357 -27.45 17.17 1.55
CA ASN A 357 -27.08 15.84 1.04
C ASN A 357 -25.99 15.83 -0.06
N ASN A 358 -25.13 16.86 -0.09
CA ASN A 358 -23.95 16.80 -0.94
C ASN A 358 -22.82 16.07 -0.23
N THR A 359 -22.06 15.32 -0.99
CA THR A 359 -20.84 14.67 -0.52
C THR A 359 -19.74 15.70 -0.27
N VAL A 360 -19.19 15.69 0.94
CA VAL A 360 -18.05 16.52 1.34
C VAL A 360 -16.98 15.67 2.02
N VAL A 361 -15.74 16.12 1.98
CA VAL A 361 -14.59 15.45 2.60
C VAL A 361 -14.08 16.31 3.76
N THR A 362 -13.84 15.68 4.90
CA THR A 362 -13.21 16.32 6.06
C THR A 362 -11.70 16.08 5.98
N PRO A 363 -10.88 17.15 5.88
CA PRO A 363 -9.44 17.00 5.60
C PRO A 363 -8.62 16.38 6.75
N GLU A 364 -9.05 16.54 7.99
CA GLU A 364 -8.41 15.96 9.18
C GLU A 364 -9.52 15.39 10.08
N ALA A 365 -9.91 14.17 9.80
CA ALA A 365 -10.83 13.48 10.69
C ALA A 365 -10.06 12.86 11.86
N ASP A 366 -10.53 13.09 13.10
CA ASP A 366 -10.06 12.34 14.25
C ASP A 366 -10.47 10.87 14.06
N ILE A 367 -9.59 9.95 14.43
CA ILE A 367 -9.89 8.51 14.35
C ILE A 367 -11.13 8.17 15.18
N ASP A 368 -11.33 8.84 16.30
CA ASP A 368 -12.51 8.66 17.16
C ASP A 368 -13.80 9.06 16.41
N ASP A 369 -13.80 10.18 15.68
CA ASP A 369 -14.93 10.62 14.85
C ASP A 369 -15.21 9.64 13.69
N ILE A 370 -14.14 9.07 13.10
CA ILE A 370 -14.26 8.05 12.05
C ILE A 370 -14.90 6.78 12.61
N LEU A 371 -14.45 6.31 13.76
CA LEU A 371 -14.97 5.09 14.40
C LEU A 371 -16.44 5.25 14.80
N ASP A 372 -16.80 6.40 15.40
CA ASP A 372 -18.18 6.72 15.75
C ASP A 372 -19.09 6.81 14.51
N ASP A 373 -18.57 7.38 13.42
CA ASP A 373 -19.32 7.52 12.18
C ASP A 373 -19.54 6.18 11.46
N LEU A 374 -18.58 5.25 11.60
CA LEU A 374 -18.71 3.88 11.11
C LEU A 374 -19.68 3.04 11.96
N GLY A 375 -20.17 3.57 13.10
CA GLY A 375 -21.06 2.86 14.01
C GLY A 375 -20.37 1.77 14.83
N TYR A 376 -19.03 1.79 14.88
CA TYR A 376 -18.25 0.91 15.75
C TYR A 376 -18.22 1.51 17.15
N ALA A 377 -19.04 0.98 18.03
CA ALA A 377 -18.79 1.10 19.46
C ALA A 377 -17.48 0.34 19.78
N ALA A 378 -16.76 0.79 20.78
CA ALA A 378 -15.52 0.16 21.26
C ALA A 378 -15.61 -1.36 21.50
N ASN A 379 -16.82 -1.90 21.60
CA ASN A 379 -17.10 -3.33 21.71
C ASN A 379 -16.74 -4.17 20.47
N ASP A 380 -16.64 -3.57 19.29
CA ASP A 380 -16.43 -4.33 18.04
C ASP A 380 -14.94 -4.64 17.77
N LEU A 381 -14.03 -3.99 18.52
CA LEU A 381 -12.61 -4.32 18.58
C LEU A 381 -12.29 -5.40 19.64
N MET A 382 -13.31 -6.08 20.18
CA MET A 382 -13.29 -6.96 21.36
C MET A 382 -12.48 -8.25 21.27
N ASN A 383 -11.55 -8.39 20.32
CA ASN A 383 -10.60 -9.51 20.34
C ASN A 383 -9.27 -9.18 21.04
N VAL A 384 -9.12 -8.00 21.63
CA VAL A 384 -7.92 -7.61 22.36
C VAL A 384 -8.18 -7.72 23.87
N SER A 385 -7.41 -8.54 24.55
CA SER A 385 -7.50 -8.72 26.01
C SER A 385 -6.37 -8.03 26.77
N PHE A 386 -5.31 -7.62 26.05
CA PHE A 386 -4.17 -6.92 26.62
C PHE A 386 -3.48 -6.01 25.61
N VAL A 387 -2.98 -4.85 26.06
CA VAL A 387 -2.30 -3.89 25.20
C VAL A 387 -0.91 -3.56 25.73
N PHE A 388 0.11 -3.69 24.89
CA PHE A 388 1.42 -3.10 25.12
C PHE A 388 1.51 -1.74 24.42
N ILE A 389 1.99 -0.73 25.12
CA ILE A 389 2.35 0.58 24.55
C ILE A 389 3.87 0.70 24.62
N VAL A 390 4.53 0.74 23.46
CA VAL A 390 5.98 0.81 23.35
C VAL A 390 6.42 2.13 22.71
N GLU A 391 7.67 2.55 22.95
CA GLU A 391 8.15 3.84 22.50
C GLU A 391 8.48 3.85 21.00
N GLY A 392 9.16 2.82 20.50
CA GLY A 392 9.67 2.74 19.14
C GLY A 392 9.01 1.70 18.23
N LYS A 393 9.16 1.89 16.92
CA LYS A 393 8.73 0.88 15.92
C LYS A 393 9.53 -0.42 16.06
N GLN A 394 10.78 -0.33 16.46
CA GLN A 394 11.65 -1.49 16.64
C GLN A 394 11.24 -2.32 17.85
N ASP A 395 10.79 -1.68 18.93
CA ASP A 395 10.28 -2.39 20.11
C ASP A 395 9.02 -3.19 19.77
N ARG A 396 8.16 -2.63 18.90
CA ARG A 396 6.98 -3.32 18.38
C ARG A 396 7.33 -4.63 17.65
N SER A 397 8.47 -4.71 16.97
CA SER A 397 8.90 -5.93 16.26
C SER A 397 9.67 -6.91 17.16
N ARG A 398 10.32 -6.44 18.21
CA ARG A 398 11.16 -7.27 19.09
C ARG A 398 10.40 -7.90 20.25
N LEU A 399 9.43 -7.17 20.81
CA LEU A 399 8.62 -7.68 21.93
C LEU A 399 7.89 -9.00 21.59
N PRO A 400 7.28 -9.18 20.39
CA PRO A 400 6.69 -10.47 20.01
C PRO A 400 7.66 -11.65 20.08
N LEU A 401 8.94 -11.44 19.74
CA LEU A 401 9.96 -12.50 19.78
C LEU A 401 10.21 -13.02 21.22
N LEU A 402 10.15 -12.12 22.21
CA LEU A 402 10.23 -12.50 23.62
C LEU A 402 8.96 -13.24 24.07
N LEU A 403 7.80 -12.74 23.67
CA LEU A 403 6.50 -13.36 24.00
C LEU A 403 6.38 -14.76 23.37
N GLU A 404 6.86 -14.95 22.15
CA GLU A 404 6.86 -16.23 21.45
C GLU A 404 7.56 -17.32 22.25
N LYS A 405 8.71 -17.03 22.86
CA LYS A 405 9.46 -18.01 23.65
C LYS A 405 8.85 -18.28 25.02
N TYR A 406 8.51 -17.23 25.75
CA TYR A 406 8.18 -17.33 27.17
C TYR A 406 6.68 -17.40 27.48
N TYR A 407 5.85 -17.11 26.49
CA TYR A 407 4.39 -17.14 26.59
C TYR A 407 3.78 -17.70 25.29
N SER A 408 4.13 -18.95 24.93
CA SER A 408 3.73 -19.55 23.64
C SER A 408 2.22 -19.57 23.41
N GLU A 409 1.41 -19.66 24.48
CA GLU A 409 -0.05 -19.67 24.38
C GLU A 409 -0.65 -18.31 23.92
N VAL A 410 0.13 -17.23 23.91
CA VAL A 410 -0.31 -15.95 23.38
C VAL A 410 -0.05 -15.81 21.87
N ILE A 411 0.56 -16.84 21.27
CA ILE A 411 0.83 -16.92 19.83
C ILE A 411 -0.15 -17.92 19.21
N ASP A 412 -0.80 -17.56 18.12
CA ASP A 412 -1.69 -18.44 17.37
C ASP A 412 -0.88 -19.41 16.46
N GLU A 413 -1.57 -20.38 15.84
CA GLU A 413 -0.97 -21.38 14.93
C GLU A 413 -0.23 -20.74 13.73
N ASN A 414 -0.52 -19.48 13.40
CA ASN A 414 0.10 -18.73 12.32
C ASN A 414 1.27 -17.84 12.79
N GLY A 415 1.62 -17.90 14.09
CA GLY A 415 2.69 -17.06 14.66
C GLY A 415 2.29 -15.62 15.01
N ASN A 416 0.98 -15.29 15.02
CA ASN A 416 0.49 -13.97 15.38
C ASN A 416 0.10 -13.91 16.87
N LEU A 417 0.17 -12.72 17.46
CA LEU A 417 -0.27 -12.48 18.83
C LEU A 417 -1.79 -12.64 18.96
N ASN A 418 -2.21 -13.56 19.81
CA ASN A 418 -3.61 -13.84 20.08
C ASN A 418 -4.14 -12.90 21.17
N ARG A 419 -5.12 -12.07 20.85
CA ARG A 419 -5.76 -11.10 21.76
C ARG A 419 -4.83 -10.08 22.41
N ILE A 420 -3.67 -9.81 21.82
CA ILE A 420 -2.70 -8.81 22.27
C ILE A 420 -2.47 -7.77 21.17
N ALA A 421 -2.56 -6.49 21.51
CA ALA A 421 -2.15 -5.41 20.65
C ALA A 421 -0.83 -4.79 21.13
N ILE A 422 0.06 -4.42 20.20
CA ILE A 422 1.28 -3.66 20.50
C ILE A 422 1.22 -2.34 19.73
N ILE A 423 1.17 -1.24 20.47
CA ILE A 423 1.04 0.11 19.93
C ILE A 423 2.36 0.85 20.11
N ALA A 424 2.97 1.31 19.00
CA ALA A 424 4.17 2.13 19.06
C ALA A 424 3.80 3.61 19.02
N THR A 425 4.27 4.39 20.00
CA THR A 425 3.96 5.83 20.08
C THR A 425 4.80 6.68 19.13
N ASN A 426 5.92 6.15 18.63
CA ASN A 426 6.89 6.81 17.74
C ASN A 426 7.37 8.19 18.23
N SER A 427 7.28 8.48 19.52
CA SER A 427 7.67 9.77 20.07
C SER A 427 7.70 9.73 21.61
N CYS A 428 8.71 10.36 22.19
CA CYS A 428 8.83 10.58 23.64
C CYS A 428 7.78 11.55 24.22
N THR A 429 6.81 12.03 23.41
CA THR A 429 5.84 13.02 23.90
C THR A 429 4.64 12.34 24.55
N ASN A 430 4.32 12.78 25.77
CA ASN A 430 3.19 12.29 26.56
C ASN A 430 1.82 12.43 25.86
N ILE A 431 1.71 13.27 24.82
CA ILE A 431 0.47 13.55 24.10
C ILE A 431 0.00 12.32 23.30
N LYS A 432 0.92 11.63 22.60
CA LYS A 432 0.55 10.43 21.83
C LYS A 432 0.21 9.25 22.72
N THR A 433 0.93 9.12 23.83
CA THR A 433 0.60 8.10 24.85
C THR A 433 -0.75 8.37 25.51
N TYR A 434 -1.11 9.64 25.68
CA TYR A 434 -2.42 10.05 26.18
C TYR A 434 -3.56 9.64 25.22
N ALA A 435 -3.40 9.86 23.91
CA ALA A 435 -4.37 9.43 22.91
C ALA A 435 -4.56 7.91 22.91
N ASN A 436 -3.45 7.15 23.03
CA ASN A 436 -3.51 5.68 23.12
C ASN A 436 -4.19 5.19 24.41
N LEU A 437 -4.00 5.89 25.52
CA LEU A 437 -4.71 5.57 26.77
C LEU A 437 -6.20 5.86 26.67
N LYS A 438 -6.60 6.92 25.99
CA LYS A 438 -8.01 7.21 25.72
C LYS A 438 -8.63 6.10 24.88
N TYR A 439 -7.94 5.62 23.86
CA TYR A 439 -8.32 4.48 23.05
C TYR A 439 -8.47 3.18 23.87
N ILE A 440 -7.53 2.87 24.77
CA ILE A 440 -7.61 1.69 25.67
C ILE A 440 -8.85 1.77 26.58
N ASN A 441 -9.21 2.97 27.05
CA ASN A 441 -10.41 3.14 27.86
C ASN A 441 -11.69 2.86 27.06
N THR A 442 -11.73 3.26 25.79
CA THR A 442 -12.81 2.93 24.86
C THR A 442 -12.95 1.42 24.64
N LEU A 443 -11.86 0.66 24.74
CA LEU A 443 -11.85 -0.81 24.67
C LEU A 443 -12.28 -1.51 25.97
N TYR A 444 -12.68 -0.77 27.01
CA TYR A 444 -13.03 -1.30 28.34
C TYR A 444 -11.96 -2.21 28.97
N LEU A 445 -10.70 -2.08 28.54
CA LEU A 445 -9.58 -2.89 29.07
C LEU A 445 -9.17 -2.49 30.49
N LYS A 446 -9.81 -1.47 31.07
CA LYS A 446 -9.54 -0.93 32.40
C LYS A 446 -8.06 -0.69 32.65
N ASP A 447 -7.39 -1.63 33.30
CA ASP A 447 -5.97 -1.61 33.66
C ASP A 447 -5.17 -2.78 33.06
N GLU A 448 -5.72 -3.52 32.09
CA GLU A 448 -5.03 -4.60 31.36
C GLU A 448 -4.18 -4.05 30.20
N PHE A 449 -3.19 -3.24 30.54
CA PHE A 449 -2.19 -2.70 29.61
C PHE A 449 -0.87 -2.45 30.31
N LEU A 450 0.25 -2.49 29.54
CA LEU A 450 1.59 -2.19 30.03
C LEU A 450 2.26 -1.18 29.09
N MET A 451 2.67 -0.05 29.65
CA MET A 451 3.52 0.94 28.96
C MET A 451 4.99 0.59 29.22
N ILE A 452 5.74 0.33 28.15
CA ILE A 452 7.17 0.05 28.20
C ILE A 452 7.90 1.26 27.64
N ARG A 453 8.77 1.85 28.44
CA ARG A 453 9.55 3.02 28.10
C ARG A 453 11.04 2.81 28.26
N ASP A 454 11.80 3.43 27.38
CA ASP A 454 13.25 3.46 27.46
C ASP A 454 13.73 4.10 28.75
N GLY A 455 14.80 3.57 29.31
CA GLY A 455 15.42 4.09 30.54
C GLY A 455 16.12 5.43 30.33
N ASP A 456 16.60 5.71 29.10
CA ASP A 456 17.31 6.96 28.71
C ASP A 456 18.45 7.33 29.66
N GLY A 457 19.01 6.37 30.41
CA GLY A 457 20.03 6.62 31.45
C GLY A 457 19.51 7.38 32.67
N LYS A 458 18.19 7.48 32.87
CA LYS A 458 17.53 8.14 33.98
C LYS A 458 17.30 7.17 35.16
N ASP A 459 16.87 7.69 36.28
CA ASP A 459 16.40 6.90 37.41
C ASP A 459 14.99 6.33 37.11
N ALA A 460 14.88 5.00 37.11
CA ALA A 460 13.68 4.32 36.69
C ALA A 460 12.47 4.59 37.63
N ASP A 461 12.70 4.60 38.94
CA ASP A 461 11.62 4.80 39.92
C ASP A 461 11.12 6.25 39.86
N ARG A 462 12.04 7.20 39.78
CA ARG A 462 11.66 8.62 39.65
C ARG A 462 10.91 8.90 38.35
N LEU A 463 11.31 8.27 37.25
CA LEU A 463 10.62 8.43 35.96
C LEU A 463 9.25 7.79 35.98
N ARG A 464 9.10 6.61 36.60
CA ARG A 464 7.81 5.92 36.81
C ARG A 464 6.85 6.78 37.62
N ASP A 465 7.31 7.33 38.74
CA ASP A 465 6.52 8.21 39.60
C ASP A 465 6.06 9.48 38.88
N GLN A 466 6.93 10.09 38.08
CA GLN A 466 6.61 11.27 37.30
C GLN A 466 5.51 10.96 36.26
N LEU A 467 5.61 9.83 35.55
CA LEU A 467 4.64 9.42 34.56
C LEU A 467 3.29 9.05 35.21
N THR A 468 3.32 8.25 36.27
CA THR A 468 2.10 7.84 36.97
C THR A 468 1.36 9.07 37.53
N ASN A 469 2.09 10.02 38.14
CA ASN A 469 1.50 11.26 38.62
C ASN A 469 0.94 12.13 37.50
N TYR A 470 1.63 12.24 36.38
CA TYR A 470 1.14 12.96 35.21
C TYR A 470 -0.20 12.41 34.72
N TYR A 471 -0.33 11.09 34.55
CA TYR A 471 -1.56 10.47 34.10
C TYR A 471 -2.68 10.52 35.17
N LYS A 472 -2.35 10.41 36.46
CA LYS A 472 -3.31 10.64 37.56
C LYS A 472 -3.88 12.05 37.55
N GLN A 473 -3.07 13.07 37.26
CA GLN A 473 -3.53 14.45 37.14
C GLN A 473 -4.41 14.66 35.91
N ARG A 474 -4.02 14.08 34.76
CA ARG A 474 -4.82 14.15 33.53
C ARG A 474 -6.17 13.45 33.68
N ALA A 475 -6.22 12.29 34.30
CA ALA A 475 -7.46 11.56 34.56
C ALA A 475 -8.46 12.37 35.44
N LYS A 476 -7.97 13.28 36.27
CA LYS A 476 -8.83 14.20 37.04
C LYS A 476 -9.41 15.34 36.18
N GLN A 477 -8.75 15.71 35.10
CA GLN A 477 -9.19 16.77 34.19
C GLN A 477 -10.15 16.26 33.13
N ASP A 478 -10.01 14.98 32.72
CA ASP A 478 -10.77 14.33 31.67
C ASP A 478 -11.68 13.26 32.28
N TYR A 479 -12.79 13.71 32.85
CA TYR A 479 -13.74 12.87 33.63
C TYR A 479 -14.16 11.63 32.83
N GLY A 480 -13.68 10.46 33.24
CA GLY A 480 -14.13 9.16 32.75
C GLY A 480 -13.49 8.65 31.46
N ASN A 481 -12.61 9.41 30.81
CA ASN A 481 -12.06 9.07 29.48
C ASN A 481 -10.66 8.45 29.50
N LEU A 482 -10.06 8.19 30.66
CA LEU A 482 -8.75 7.56 30.79
C LEU A 482 -8.79 6.32 31.67
N PRO A 483 -8.06 5.25 31.31
CA PRO A 483 -7.90 4.11 32.19
C PRO A 483 -7.13 4.50 33.44
N ARG A 484 -7.32 3.75 34.52
CA ARG A 484 -6.58 3.96 35.77
C ARG A 484 -5.13 3.52 35.57
N VAL A 485 -4.22 4.48 35.45
CA VAL A 485 -2.78 4.20 35.40
C VAL A 485 -2.24 4.04 36.82
N THR A 486 -1.63 2.91 37.10
CA THR A 486 -0.94 2.57 38.35
C THR A 486 0.52 2.24 38.05
N ASP A 487 1.32 2.07 39.09
CA ASP A 487 2.75 1.78 38.94
C ASP A 487 3.00 0.45 38.19
N ARG A 488 2.08 -0.52 38.28
CA ARG A 488 2.15 -1.79 37.52
C ARG A 488 1.97 -1.61 36.01
N ASN A 489 1.33 -0.52 35.58
CA ASN A 489 1.07 -0.25 34.16
C ASN A 489 2.25 0.46 33.47
N VAL A 490 3.33 0.77 34.19
CA VAL A 490 4.48 1.53 33.68
C VAL A 490 5.76 0.76 33.96
N LEU A 491 6.38 0.23 32.93
CA LEU A 491 7.71 -0.34 32.96
C LEU A 491 8.71 0.67 32.37
N ILE A 492 9.71 1.03 33.14
CA ILE A 492 10.90 1.73 32.65
C ILE A 492 12.00 0.67 32.50
N LEU A 493 12.54 0.50 31.29
CA LEU A 493 13.56 -0.49 31.01
C LEU A 493 14.82 -0.29 31.90
N LYS A 494 15.39 -1.38 32.37
CA LYS A 494 16.62 -1.40 33.15
C LYS A 494 17.79 -0.73 32.41
N TYR A 495 17.86 -0.95 31.10
CA TYR A 495 18.87 -0.42 30.21
C TYR A 495 18.40 0.86 29.49
N TYR A 496 19.33 1.49 28.74
CA TYR A 496 19.03 2.73 28.03
C TYR A 496 17.83 2.61 27.09
N SER A 497 17.80 1.54 26.29
CA SER A 497 16.71 1.19 25.39
C SER A 497 16.62 -0.33 25.20
N PHE A 498 15.61 -0.79 24.49
CA PHE A 498 15.36 -2.22 24.24
C PHE A 498 16.53 -2.92 23.54
N GLU A 499 17.25 -2.23 22.64
CA GLU A 499 18.44 -2.75 21.95
C GLU A 499 19.55 -3.19 22.90
N ASN A 500 19.69 -2.54 24.04
CA ASN A 500 20.78 -2.80 24.98
C ASN A 500 20.65 -4.17 25.66
N TYR A 501 19.47 -4.82 25.62
CA TYR A 501 19.29 -6.19 26.13
C TYR A 501 20.02 -7.23 25.30
N PHE A 502 20.23 -6.97 24.00
CA PHE A 502 20.87 -7.88 23.06
C PHE A 502 22.40 -7.73 22.97
N LEU A 503 23.02 -7.11 23.95
CA LEU A 503 24.46 -6.79 23.97
C LEU A 503 25.24 -7.58 25.05
N ASP A 504 24.92 -8.86 25.23
CA ASP A 504 25.69 -9.74 26.10
C ASP A 504 26.76 -10.46 25.27
N PRO A 505 28.08 -10.26 25.62
CA PRO A 505 29.18 -10.80 24.82
C PRO A 505 29.23 -12.33 24.78
N GLU A 506 28.82 -13.01 25.86
CA GLU A 506 28.83 -14.47 25.92
C GLU A 506 27.74 -15.07 25.03
N ILE A 507 26.54 -14.47 25.07
CA ILE A 507 25.43 -14.89 24.23
C ILE A 507 25.74 -14.61 22.76
N MET A 508 26.27 -13.42 22.47
CA MET A 508 26.64 -13.03 21.10
C MET A 508 27.71 -13.94 20.50
N THR A 509 28.59 -14.50 21.34
CA THR A 509 29.59 -15.50 20.92
C THR A 509 28.94 -16.85 20.63
N LYS A 510 27.95 -17.27 21.43
CA LYS A 510 27.23 -18.54 21.22
C LYS A 510 26.44 -18.58 19.92
N ILE A 511 25.99 -17.41 19.43
CA ILE A 511 25.18 -17.29 18.21
C ILE A 511 25.98 -16.77 17.00
N ASP A 512 27.31 -16.80 17.07
CA ASP A 512 28.24 -16.38 16.00
C ASP A 512 28.08 -14.93 15.51
N VAL A 513 27.51 -14.03 16.31
CA VAL A 513 27.51 -12.58 16.03
C VAL A 513 28.93 -12.02 16.18
N VAL A 514 29.68 -12.51 17.15
CA VAL A 514 31.11 -12.29 17.34
C VAL A 514 31.82 -13.62 17.53
N LYS A 515 33.11 -13.71 17.18
CA LYS A 515 33.87 -14.97 17.27
C LYS A 515 34.31 -15.31 18.69
N SER A 516 34.43 -14.30 19.55
CA SER A 516 34.80 -14.46 20.95
C SER A 516 34.40 -13.23 21.76
N VAL A 517 34.33 -13.39 23.07
CA VAL A 517 34.13 -12.29 24.03
C VAL A 517 35.24 -11.21 23.90
N ASP A 518 36.47 -11.64 23.67
CA ASP A 518 37.57 -10.72 23.41
C ASP A 518 37.36 -9.87 22.17
N GLN A 519 36.94 -10.49 21.10
CA GLN A 519 36.61 -9.74 19.86
C GLN A 519 35.50 -8.71 20.08
N PHE A 520 34.48 -9.03 20.86
CA PHE A 520 33.43 -8.08 21.21
C PHE A 520 33.99 -6.81 21.83
N TYR A 521 34.81 -6.98 22.85
CA TYR A 521 35.43 -5.84 23.56
C TYR A 521 36.45 -5.09 22.72
N ASP A 522 37.19 -5.76 21.84
CA ASP A 522 38.11 -5.12 20.91
C ASP A 522 37.36 -4.22 19.92
N ILE A 523 36.25 -4.72 19.36
CA ILE A 523 35.40 -3.94 18.46
C ILE A 523 34.79 -2.75 19.20
N LEU A 524 34.24 -2.98 20.39
CA LEU A 524 33.56 -1.93 21.16
C LEU A 524 34.56 -0.83 21.58
N TYR A 525 35.77 -1.21 22.01
CA TYR A 525 36.82 -0.26 22.35
C TYR A 525 37.33 0.52 21.14
N ALA A 526 37.50 -0.14 20.00
CA ALA A 526 37.83 0.54 18.75
C ALA A 526 36.78 1.59 18.38
N LYS A 527 35.48 1.22 18.45
CA LYS A 527 34.36 2.12 18.20
C LYS A 527 34.20 3.22 19.26
N TYR A 528 34.54 2.92 20.49
CA TYR A 528 34.60 3.94 21.53
C TYR A 528 35.61 5.03 21.16
N LYS A 529 36.84 4.68 20.78
CA LYS A 529 37.88 5.64 20.34
C LYS A 529 37.52 6.34 19.03
N GLU A 530 36.76 5.71 18.15
CA GLU A 530 36.37 6.29 16.87
C GLU A 530 35.33 7.40 17.08
N TYR A 531 34.21 7.10 17.75
CA TYR A 531 33.09 8.05 17.85
C TYR A 531 32.24 7.95 19.12
N LEU A 532 32.12 6.78 19.81
CA LEU A 532 31.17 6.65 20.91
C LEU A 532 31.45 7.60 22.07
N TYR A 533 32.73 7.96 22.33
CA TYR A 533 33.09 8.93 23.36
C TYR A 533 32.51 10.33 23.12
N ARG A 534 32.12 10.66 21.89
CA ARG A 534 31.53 11.95 21.52
C ARG A 534 30.04 12.01 21.78
N LEU A 535 29.39 10.87 21.92
CA LEU A 535 27.95 10.81 22.12
C LEU A 535 27.56 11.50 23.42
N VAL A 536 26.44 12.25 23.39
CA VAL A 536 25.91 12.93 24.57
C VAL A 536 25.61 11.93 25.69
N SER A 537 25.03 10.77 25.36
CA SER A 537 24.73 9.71 26.32
C SER A 537 26.00 9.18 27.02
N THR A 538 27.09 8.98 26.26
CA THR A 538 28.37 8.55 26.81
C THR A 538 28.99 9.61 27.72
N LYS A 539 29.01 10.87 27.31
CA LYS A 539 29.49 11.98 28.11
C LYS A 539 28.74 12.10 29.43
N ASN A 540 27.41 12.07 29.36
CA ASN A 540 26.57 12.10 30.56
C ASN A 540 26.84 10.91 31.50
N MET A 541 27.12 9.72 30.96
CA MET A 541 27.53 8.55 31.74
C MET A 541 28.84 8.81 32.48
N LEU A 542 29.89 9.26 31.77
CA LEU A 542 31.20 9.52 32.31
C LEU A 542 31.16 10.58 33.44
N GLU A 543 30.42 11.66 33.20
CA GLU A 543 30.20 12.73 34.18
C GLU A 543 29.43 12.25 35.41
N LYS A 544 28.32 11.53 35.19
CA LYS A 544 27.44 11.05 36.26
C LYS A 544 28.11 10.05 37.17
N LEU A 545 28.96 9.18 36.62
CA LEU A 545 29.67 8.15 37.38
C LEU A 545 31.08 8.58 37.82
N ASN A 546 31.51 9.74 37.38
CA ASN A 546 32.87 10.27 37.60
C ASN A 546 33.95 9.25 37.20
N ILE A 547 33.84 8.66 36.01
CA ILE A 547 34.76 7.66 35.44
C ILE A 547 35.37 8.16 34.13
N THR A 548 36.57 7.63 33.84
CA THR A 548 37.22 7.78 32.52
C THR A 548 37.42 6.42 31.90
N ILE A 549 37.36 6.35 30.57
CA ILE A 549 37.61 5.14 29.79
C ILE A 549 38.81 5.41 28.89
N GLU A 550 39.97 4.87 29.28
CA GLU A 550 41.25 5.02 28.58
C GLU A 550 41.73 3.69 27.97
N THR A 551 41.37 2.60 28.60
CA THR A 551 41.80 1.26 28.22
C THR A 551 40.64 0.36 27.84
N ARG A 552 40.96 -0.78 27.19
CA ARG A 552 39.97 -1.83 26.92
C ARG A 552 39.39 -2.41 28.23
N GLN A 553 40.20 -2.51 29.27
CA GLN A 553 39.75 -3.03 30.56
C GLN A 553 38.68 -2.13 31.18
N ASP A 554 38.78 -0.82 31.02
CA ASP A 554 37.75 0.12 31.50
C ASP A 554 36.38 -0.11 30.81
N ILE A 555 36.39 -0.54 29.54
CA ILE A 555 35.16 -0.94 28.85
C ILE A 555 34.56 -2.21 29.46
N ILE A 556 35.41 -3.20 29.77
CA ILE A 556 34.99 -4.46 30.38
C ILE A 556 34.37 -4.19 31.74
N ASP A 557 35.05 -3.45 32.58
CA ASP A 557 34.66 -3.13 33.97
C ASP A 557 33.36 -2.28 34.00
N ASN A 558 33.09 -1.53 32.95
CA ASN A 558 31.92 -0.66 32.85
C ASN A 558 30.85 -1.13 31.86
N MET A 559 30.88 -2.37 31.41
CA MET A 559 29.93 -2.83 30.38
C MET A 559 28.46 -2.69 30.80
N GLU A 560 28.15 -2.99 32.06
CA GLU A 560 26.80 -2.83 32.59
C GLU A 560 26.36 -1.35 32.63
N ASN A 561 27.29 -0.45 32.97
CA ASN A 561 27.06 1.00 32.91
C ASN A 561 26.88 1.47 31.46
N ILE A 562 27.63 0.94 30.52
CA ILE A 562 27.50 1.23 29.09
C ILE A 562 26.10 0.81 28.59
N ARG A 563 25.64 -0.39 28.94
CA ARG A 563 24.29 -0.85 28.59
C ARG A 563 23.21 0.05 29.22
N LYS A 564 23.43 0.55 30.43
CA LYS A 564 22.46 1.35 31.17
C LYS A 564 22.39 2.81 30.71
N TYR A 565 23.51 3.41 30.32
CA TYR A 565 23.59 4.85 30.09
C TYR A 565 23.91 5.26 28.66
N VAL A 566 24.40 4.37 27.79
CA VAL A 566 24.74 4.69 26.41
C VAL A 566 23.63 4.27 25.49
N ARG A 567 23.28 5.15 24.57
CA ARG A 567 22.17 4.97 23.60
C ARG A 567 22.30 3.67 22.81
N GLY A 568 21.29 2.81 22.93
CA GLY A 568 21.29 1.44 22.41
C GLY A 568 21.42 1.33 20.90
N HIS A 569 20.75 2.16 20.15
CA HIS A 569 20.81 2.14 18.70
C HIS A 569 22.26 2.21 18.17
N ASN A 570 23.08 3.08 18.72
CA ASN A 570 24.48 3.20 18.32
C ASN A 570 25.33 1.97 18.67
N LEU A 571 25.05 1.32 19.80
CA LEU A 571 25.75 0.11 20.21
C LEU A 571 25.27 -1.11 19.40
N TYR A 572 23.98 -1.21 19.17
CA TYR A 572 23.35 -2.27 18.40
C TYR A 572 23.84 -2.29 16.95
N ASP A 573 23.89 -1.16 16.29
CA ASP A 573 24.35 -1.03 14.91
C ASP A 573 25.79 -1.52 14.68
N ILE A 574 26.64 -1.42 15.67
CA ILE A 574 28.04 -1.90 15.60
C ILE A 574 28.07 -3.41 15.28
N PHE A 575 27.19 -4.17 15.89
CA PHE A 575 27.20 -5.63 15.83
C PHE A 575 26.13 -6.20 14.93
N TYR A 576 24.94 -5.59 14.92
CA TYR A 576 23.76 -6.08 14.23
C TYR A 576 23.42 -5.32 12.95
N GLY A 577 24.02 -4.17 12.67
CA GLY A 577 23.71 -3.31 11.52
C GLY A 577 23.86 -3.97 10.14
N ARG A 578 24.57 -5.11 10.08
CA ARG A 578 24.70 -5.96 8.87
C ARG A 578 23.50 -6.87 8.62
N TYR A 579 22.65 -7.10 9.61
CA TYR A 579 21.47 -7.94 9.50
C TYR A 579 20.24 -7.05 9.26
N LYS A 580 19.36 -7.43 8.34
CA LYS A 580 18.14 -6.66 8.05
C LYS A 580 16.97 -7.60 7.81
N GLY A 581 15.76 -7.15 8.20
CA GLY A 581 14.52 -7.87 7.99
C GLY A 581 14.50 -9.26 8.64
N GLU A 582 14.17 -10.30 7.90
CA GLU A 582 14.07 -11.66 8.43
C GLU A 582 15.37 -12.19 9.02
N LYS A 583 16.53 -11.79 8.48
CA LYS A 583 17.83 -12.18 9.03
C LYS A 583 18.09 -11.56 10.40
N GLU A 584 17.64 -10.33 10.62
CA GLU A 584 17.69 -9.69 11.93
C GLU A 584 16.80 -10.44 12.92
N ASN A 585 15.55 -10.74 12.55
CA ASN A 585 14.63 -11.49 13.40
C ASN A 585 15.17 -12.89 13.74
N ALA A 586 15.77 -13.59 12.78
CA ALA A 586 16.36 -14.92 13.02
C ALA A 586 17.52 -14.86 14.04
N ILE A 587 18.39 -13.85 13.92
CA ILE A 587 19.50 -13.67 14.88
C ILE A 587 18.98 -13.26 16.26
N LEU A 588 17.95 -12.41 16.35
CA LEU A 588 17.35 -12.02 17.62
C LEU A 588 16.64 -13.22 18.29
N ARG A 589 15.94 -14.07 17.54
CA ARG A 589 15.40 -15.32 18.05
C ARG A 589 16.51 -16.23 18.61
N ALA A 590 17.59 -16.43 17.86
CA ALA A 590 18.72 -17.21 18.32
C ALA A 590 19.35 -16.62 19.62
N TYR A 591 19.40 -15.30 19.72
CA TYR A 591 19.86 -14.62 20.95
C TYR A 591 18.92 -14.90 22.13
N ILE A 592 17.61 -14.71 21.92
CA ILE A 592 16.59 -14.96 22.95
C ILE A 592 16.62 -16.43 23.38
N ASP A 593 16.83 -17.37 22.45
CA ASP A 593 16.91 -18.81 22.75
C ASP A 593 18.15 -19.16 23.57
N ALA A 594 19.27 -18.51 23.31
CA ALA A 594 20.51 -18.74 24.03
C ALA A 594 20.60 -17.99 25.37
N ALA A 595 19.80 -16.93 25.55
CA ALA A 595 19.80 -16.10 26.73
C ALA A 595 19.01 -16.73 27.88
N PRO A 596 19.52 -16.66 29.13
CA PRO A 596 18.73 -17.00 30.30
C PRO A 596 17.61 -15.98 30.53
N ARG A 597 16.50 -16.40 31.15
CA ARG A 597 15.33 -15.54 31.41
C ARG A 597 15.67 -14.32 32.25
N GLU A 598 16.63 -14.46 33.13
CA GLU A 598 17.12 -13.40 34.05
C GLU A 598 17.65 -12.17 33.31
N ASN A 599 18.11 -12.34 32.06
CA ASN A 599 18.56 -11.20 31.24
C ASN A 599 17.45 -10.23 30.90
N PHE A 600 16.19 -10.67 30.95
CA PHE A 600 14.99 -9.91 30.68
C PHE A 600 14.05 -9.84 31.91
N ALA A 601 14.58 -10.07 33.11
CA ALA A 601 13.75 -10.22 34.32
C ALA A 601 12.83 -9.03 34.57
N ASP A 602 13.30 -7.80 34.41
CA ASP A 602 12.50 -6.60 34.62
C ASP A 602 11.29 -6.51 33.68
N ILE A 603 11.44 -7.01 32.44
CA ILE A 603 10.34 -7.05 31.45
C ILE A 603 9.34 -8.13 31.87
N PHE A 604 9.81 -9.34 32.21
CA PHE A 604 8.93 -10.45 32.58
C PHE A 604 8.25 -10.23 33.93
N ASP A 605 8.95 -9.66 34.91
CA ASP A 605 8.37 -9.33 36.21
C ASP A 605 7.21 -8.32 36.06
N ALA A 606 7.34 -7.38 35.10
CA ALA A 606 6.28 -6.44 34.81
C ALA A 606 5.08 -7.13 34.10
N ILE A 607 5.34 -8.05 33.16
CA ILE A 607 4.32 -8.79 32.41
C ILE A 607 3.57 -9.77 33.33
N ASP A 608 4.30 -10.50 34.19
CA ASP A 608 3.76 -11.49 35.11
C ASP A 608 2.80 -10.90 36.19
N ASN A 609 2.84 -9.58 36.40
CA ASN A 609 1.88 -8.88 37.25
C ASN A 609 0.45 -8.81 36.70
N PHE A 610 0.23 -9.22 35.44
CA PHE A 610 -1.08 -9.20 34.81
C PHE A 610 -1.69 -10.60 34.72
N VAL A 611 -2.98 -10.70 35.08
CA VAL A 611 -3.74 -11.95 35.10
C VAL A 611 -3.78 -12.65 33.73
N TYR A 612 -3.75 -11.85 32.67
CA TYR A 612 -3.73 -12.37 31.29
C TYR A 612 -2.54 -13.31 31.03
N PHE A 613 -1.37 -13.05 31.63
CA PHE A 613 -0.14 -13.83 31.42
C PHE A 613 0.11 -14.91 32.45
N ASN A 614 -0.49 -14.83 33.63
CA ASN A 614 -0.22 -15.76 34.75
C ASN A 614 -0.42 -17.24 34.39
N ASN A 615 -1.40 -17.56 33.53
CA ASN A 615 -1.72 -18.94 33.13
C ASN A 615 -1.14 -19.32 31.76
N ARG A 616 -0.32 -18.46 31.14
CA ARG A 616 0.22 -18.62 29.78
C ARG A 616 1.73 -18.62 29.73
N ARG A 617 2.33 -18.68 30.90
CA ARG A 617 3.78 -18.70 31.08
C ARG A 617 4.33 -20.11 30.78
N ASN A 618 5.42 -20.16 30.02
CA ASN A 618 6.23 -21.37 29.84
C ASN A 618 7.30 -21.37 30.94
N ASP A 619 7.37 -22.44 31.71
CA ASP A 619 8.39 -22.64 32.76
C ASP A 619 9.77 -22.90 32.18
#